data_c69a1ce3920dee10cf9ad6d6dbb4f366
#
_entry.id   c69a1ce3920dee10cf9ad6d6dbb4f366
#
_cell.length_a   1.000
_cell.length_b   1.000
_cell.length_c   1.000
_cell.angle_alpha   90.00
_cell.angle_beta   90.00
_cell.angle_gamma   90.00
#
_symmetry.space_group_name_H-M   'P 1'
#
loop_
_entity.id
_entity.type
_entity.pdbx_description
1 polymer ?
#
loop_
_entity_poly.entity_id
_entity_poly.type
_entity_poly.pdbx_seq_one_letter_code
_entity_poly.pdbx_strand_id
1 'polypeptide(L)'
;GIKIIVVDAPISDDQIADCTVVSDNYDAGVQCAKDMMQRFDHARIALLEHSKALSAVDRINGFKDTVALNENYQIVGSEDCLGQTELALPALNKIIQQGIDFDVVFCLNDPTALGALASIKENDLGHDVFIYGVDGSPNIKKLVAETKAIVGTSSQSPTSLGKETIKVAYKMLHHKKYKRSIIVPTKLITKENIEEYDITGWQ
;
A
#
# COMPACT_ATOMS: atom_id res chain seq x y z
N GLY A 1 33.99 7.62 9.38
CA GLY A 1 32.77 7.41 10.16
C GLY A 1 32.04 6.16 9.71
N ILE A 2 31.05 5.70 10.46
CA ILE A 2 30.17 4.59 10.07
C ILE A 2 29.24 5.08 8.95
N LYS A 3 29.08 4.25 7.91
CA LYS A 3 28.12 4.52 6.83
C LYS A 3 26.74 3.97 7.18
N ILE A 4 25.70 4.77 6.96
CA ILE A 4 24.32 4.43 7.30
C ILE A 4 23.48 4.36 6.02
N ILE A 5 22.84 3.21 5.80
CA ILE A 5 21.87 3.02 4.73
C ILE A 5 20.50 2.72 5.38
N VAL A 6 19.53 3.54 5.08
CA VAL A 6 18.13 3.31 5.46
C VAL A 6 17.45 2.50 4.36
N VAL A 7 16.72 1.47 4.74
CA VAL A 7 16.06 0.54 3.79
C VAL A 7 14.59 0.39 4.15
N ASP A 8 13.73 0.34 3.14
CA ASP A 8 12.30 0.07 3.22
C ASP A 8 11.48 1.24 3.80
N ALA A 9 11.65 1.55 5.07
CA ALA A 9 10.93 2.64 5.73
C ALA A 9 11.84 3.88 5.85
N PRO A 10 11.48 5.02 5.23
CA PRO A 10 12.22 6.26 5.37
C PRO A 10 12.15 6.77 6.81
N ILE A 11 13.17 7.52 7.20
CA ILE A 11 13.25 8.19 8.51
C ILE A 11 13.00 9.69 8.37
N SER A 12 12.51 10.32 9.43
CA SER A 12 12.13 11.76 9.40
C SER A 12 13.34 12.69 9.23
N ASP A 13 14.51 12.31 9.77
CA ASP A 13 15.76 13.03 9.60
C ASP A 13 16.65 12.33 8.55
N ASP A 14 16.49 12.70 7.30
CA ASP A 14 17.25 12.17 6.16
C ASP A 14 18.74 12.53 6.17
N GLN A 15 19.13 13.50 7.01
CA GLN A 15 20.55 13.93 7.13
C GLN A 15 21.42 12.85 7.78
N ILE A 16 20.82 11.97 8.59
CA ILE A 16 21.53 10.87 9.28
C ILE A 16 21.96 9.79 8.27
N ALA A 17 21.19 9.58 7.20
CA ALA A 17 21.45 8.54 6.22
C ALA A 17 22.42 8.99 5.12
N ASP A 18 23.44 8.17 4.84
CA ASP A 18 24.28 8.33 3.64
C ASP A 18 23.51 7.94 2.38
N CYS A 19 22.57 7.00 2.47
CA CYS A 19 21.65 6.60 1.40
C CYS A 19 20.36 6.04 1.96
N THR A 20 19.25 6.30 1.24
CA THR A 20 17.93 5.71 1.49
C THR A 20 17.51 4.89 0.28
N VAL A 21 17.09 3.63 0.49
CA VAL A 21 16.59 2.70 -0.53
C VAL A 21 15.17 2.32 -0.17
N VAL A 22 14.18 2.82 -0.91
CA VAL A 22 12.75 2.67 -0.59
C VAL A 22 11.95 2.28 -1.83
N SER A 23 10.76 1.73 -1.63
CA SER A 23 9.78 1.56 -2.69
C SER A 23 9.16 2.90 -3.08
N ASP A 24 8.63 2.99 -4.31
CA ASP A 24 7.83 4.12 -4.74
C ASP A 24 6.45 4.08 -4.07
N ASN A 25 6.42 4.51 -2.79
CA ASN A 25 5.23 4.45 -1.98
C ASN A 25 4.10 5.35 -2.51
N TYR A 26 4.46 6.53 -3.03
CA TYR A 26 3.47 7.43 -3.61
C TYR A 26 2.82 6.83 -4.86
N ASP A 27 3.63 6.30 -5.79
CA ASP A 27 3.12 5.65 -6.99
C ASP A 27 2.32 4.38 -6.68
N ALA A 28 2.62 3.66 -5.59
CA ALA A 28 1.80 2.55 -5.14
C ALA A 28 0.33 2.95 -4.90
N GLY A 29 0.11 4.09 -4.23
CA GLY A 29 -1.22 4.66 -4.05
C GLY A 29 -1.86 5.12 -5.35
N VAL A 30 -1.08 5.78 -6.21
CA VAL A 30 -1.53 6.24 -7.54
C VAL A 30 -2.00 5.06 -8.40
N GLN A 31 -1.27 3.95 -8.42
CA GLN A 31 -1.64 2.75 -9.19
C GLN A 31 -2.98 2.17 -8.72
N CYS A 32 -3.20 2.03 -7.41
CA CYS A 32 -4.46 1.55 -6.85
C CYS A 32 -5.63 2.48 -7.20
N ALA A 33 -5.45 3.79 -7.07
CA ALA A 33 -6.48 4.76 -7.41
C ALA A 33 -6.84 4.74 -8.90
N LYS A 34 -5.84 4.68 -9.79
CA LYS A 34 -6.07 4.62 -11.24
C LYS A 34 -6.82 3.35 -11.65
N ASP A 35 -6.46 2.18 -11.10
CA ASP A 35 -7.17 0.93 -11.38
C ASP A 35 -8.61 1.00 -10.87
N MET A 36 -8.82 1.51 -9.66
CA MET A 36 -10.16 1.73 -9.12
C MET A 36 -11.01 2.63 -10.04
N MET A 37 -10.46 3.75 -10.50
CA MET A 37 -11.16 4.68 -11.41
C MET A 37 -11.43 4.09 -12.79
N GLN A 38 -10.67 3.09 -13.23
CA GLN A 38 -10.95 2.35 -14.47
C GLN A 38 -12.06 1.31 -14.30
N ARG A 39 -12.25 0.77 -13.08
CA ARG A 39 -13.27 -0.26 -12.80
C ARG A 39 -14.63 0.30 -12.43
N PHE A 40 -14.65 1.47 -11.81
CA PHE A 40 -15.87 2.08 -11.26
C PHE A 40 -16.02 3.49 -11.79
N ASP A 41 -17.20 3.83 -12.30
CA ASP A 41 -17.52 5.19 -12.76
C ASP A 41 -17.62 6.20 -11.61
N HIS A 42 -17.90 5.72 -10.40
CA HIS A 42 -17.92 6.48 -9.14
C HIS A 42 -17.63 5.56 -7.97
N ALA A 43 -17.15 6.11 -6.86
CA ALA A 43 -16.95 5.36 -5.62
C ALA A 43 -16.96 6.27 -4.39
N ARG A 44 -17.53 5.75 -3.30
CA ARG A 44 -17.35 6.27 -1.95
C ARG A 44 -16.26 5.44 -1.29
N ILE A 45 -15.25 6.09 -0.76
CA ILE A 45 -13.99 5.46 -0.40
C ILE A 45 -13.75 5.62 1.10
N ALA A 46 -13.53 4.51 1.79
CA ALA A 46 -12.98 4.48 3.13
C ALA A 46 -11.46 4.29 3.08
N LEU A 47 -10.72 4.98 3.95
CA LEU A 47 -9.28 4.86 4.06
C LEU A 47 -8.89 4.25 5.40
N LEU A 48 -7.96 3.29 5.36
CA LEU A 48 -7.30 2.78 6.55
C LEU A 48 -5.82 3.17 6.51
N GLU A 49 -5.43 4.04 7.43
CA GLU A 49 -4.18 4.81 7.38
C GLU A 49 -3.17 4.43 8.49
N HIS A 50 -1.96 4.96 8.36
CA HIS A 50 -0.98 5.06 9.43
C HIS A 50 -0.28 6.42 9.35
N SER A 51 -0.78 7.40 10.09
CA SER A 51 -0.39 8.81 10.00
C SER A 51 1.04 9.11 10.43
N LYS A 52 1.71 8.20 11.15
CA LYS A 52 3.07 8.40 11.67
C LYS A 52 4.15 7.67 10.86
N ALA A 53 3.79 6.80 9.91
CA ALA A 53 4.74 6.09 9.07
C ALA A 53 4.84 6.78 7.70
N LEU A 54 6.01 7.34 7.35
CA LEU A 54 6.20 8.12 6.13
C LEU A 54 5.82 7.35 4.87
N SER A 55 6.20 6.07 4.76
CA SER A 55 5.82 5.22 3.63
C SER A 55 4.30 5.07 3.50
N ALA A 56 3.59 4.94 4.62
CA ALA A 56 2.13 4.84 4.63
C ALA A 56 1.48 6.18 4.23
N VAL A 57 2.00 7.29 4.75
CA VAL A 57 1.55 8.64 4.38
C VAL A 57 1.70 8.86 2.88
N ASP A 58 2.83 8.48 2.28
CA ASP A 58 3.05 8.61 0.84
C ASP A 58 2.04 7.78 0.04
N ARG A 59 1.77 6.52 0.44
CA ARG A 59 0.77 5.66 -0.21
C ARG A 59 -0.61 6.29 -0.20
N ILE A 60 -1.03 6.76 0.97
CA ILE A 60 -2.33 7.42 1.17
C ILE A 60 -2.41 8.71 0.36
N ASN A 61 -1.36 9.53 0.34
CA ASN A 61 -1.33 10.76 -0.44
C ASN A 61 -1.40 10.49 -1.94
N GLY A 62 -0.63 9.52 -2.45
CA GLY A 62 -0.70 9.11 -3.86
C GLY A 62 -2.11 8.72 -4.29
N PHE A 63 -2.83 7.99 -3.44
CA PHE A 63 -4.22 7.62 -3.68
C PHE A 63 -5.15 8.86 -3.61
N LYS A 64 -5.07 9.64 -2.52
CA LYS A 64 -5.89 10.85 -2.30
C LYS A 64 -5.73 11.86 -3.44
N ASP A 65 -4.51 12.19 -3.81
CA ASP A 65 -4.22 13.18 -4.85
C ASP A 65 -4.73 12.73 -6.22
N THR A 66 -4.73 11.42 -6.48
CA THR A 66 -5.25 10.87 -7.73
C THR A 66 -6.77 10.95 -7.80
N VAL A 67 -7.48 10.55 -6.73
CA VAL A 67 -8.95 10.59 -6.73
C VAL A 67 -9.51 12.01 -6.65
N ALA A 68 -8.78 12.94 -6.04
CA ALA A 68 -9.19 14.35 -5.94
C ALA A 68 -9.33 15.05 -7.31
N LEU A 69 -8.80 14.45 -8.38
CA LEU A 69 -8.93 14.98 -9.73
C LEU A 69 -10.34 14.78 -10.35
N ASN A 70 -11.22 14.02 -9.69
CA ASN A 70 -12.53 13.70 -10.22
C ASN A 70 -13.57 13.58 -9.09
N GLU A 71 -14.60 14.42 -9.13
CA GLU A 71 -15.67 14.54 -8.11
C GLU A 71 -16.53 13.27 -7.95
N ASN A 72 -16.47 12.34 -8.91
CA ASN A 72 -17.15 11.04 -8.80
C ASN A 72 -16.56 10.14 -7.72
N TYR A 73 -15.35 10.46 -7.21
CA TYR A 73 -14.67 9.65 -6.20
C TYR A 73 -14.55 10.44 -4.91
N GLN A 74 -15.24 10.00 -3.87
CA GLN A 74 -15.32 10.72 -2.60
C GLN A 74 -14.74 9.90 -1.46
N ILE A 75 -13.80 10.50 -0.72
CA ILE A 75 -13.33 9.91 0.53
C ILE A 75 -14.36 10.26 1.60
N VAL A 76 -15.08 9.25 2.07
CA VAL A 76 -16.21 9.39 3.01
C VAL A 76 -15.84 9.05 4.46
N GLY A 77 -14.75 8.33 4.67
CA GLY A 77 -14.27 7.96 6.01
C GLY A 77 -12.79 7.64 6.02
N SER A 78 -12.15 7.85 7.16
CA SER A 78 -10.73 7.53 7.36
C SER A 78 -10.48 7.21 8.82
N GLU A 79 -9.73 6.12 9.09
CA GLU A 79 -9.30 5.73 10.43
C GLU A 79 -7.83 5.29 10.42
N ASP A 80 -7.09 5.66 11.47
CA ASP A 80 -5.71 5.21 11.68
C ASP A 80 -5.70 3.84 12.36
N CYS A 81 -5.06 2.86 11.75
CA CYS A 81 -4.96 1.49 12.26
C CYS A 81 -3.50 1.01 12.41
N LEU A 82 -2.54 1.94 12.37
CA LEU A 82 -1.10 1.69 12.55
C LEU A 82 -0.54 0.61 11.63
N GLY A 83 -1.22 0.28 10.52
CA GLY A 83 -0.80 -0.75 9.57
C GLY A 83 -0.93 -2.19 10.09
N GLN A 84 -1.72 -2.43 11.13
CA GLN A 84 -1.86 -3.74 11.81
C GLN A 84 -3.22 -4.37 11.54
N THR A 85 -3.24 -5.67 11.27
CA THR A 85 -4.48 -6.42 10.98
C THR A 85 -5.50 -6.32 12.12
N GLU A 86 -5.02 -6.46 13.37
CA GLU A 86 -5.85 -6.45 14.58
C GLU A 86 -6.49 -5.08 14.85
N LEU A 87 -5.87 -4.01 14.37
CA LEU A 87 -6.40 -2.65 14.52
C LEU A 87 -7.24 -2.22 13.32
N ALA A 88 -7.03 -2.81 12.16
CA ALA A 88 -7.76 -2.49 10.94
C ALA A 88 -9.23 -2.93 11.02
N LEU A 89 -9.52 -4.11 11.59
CA LEU A 89 -10.88 -4.60 11.78
C LEU A 89 -11.72 -3.62 12.62
N PRO A 90 -11.36 -3.27 13.87
CA PRO A 90 -12.14 -2.31 14.65
C PRO A 90 -12.14 -0.90 14.05
N ALA A 91 -11.10 -0.50 13.32
CA ALA A 91 -11.07 0.79 12.64
C ALA A 91 -12.15 0.87 11.54
N LEU A 92 -12.28 -0.15 10.70
CA LEU A 92 -13.34 -0.18 9.69
C LEU A 92 -14.73 -0.34 10.32
N ASN A 93 -14.86 -1.16 11.37
CA ASN A 93 -16.11 -1.28 12.13
C ASN A 93 -16.58 0.07 12.68
N LYS A 94 -15.67 0.95 13.09
CA LYS A 94 -16.01 2.30 13.55
C LYS A 94 -16.62 3.15 12.43
N ILE A 95 -16.10 3.08 11.20
CA ILE A 95 -16.68 3.77 10.03
C ILE A 95 -18.10 3.23 9.77
N ILE A 96 -18.27 1.89 9.78
CA ILE A 96 -19.57 1.23 9.59
C ILE A 96 -20.59 1.66 10.67
N GLN A 97 -20.19 1.69 11.94
CA GLN A 97 -21.05 2.06 13.06
C GLN A 97 -21.48 3.54 13.03
N GLN A 98 -20.73 4.39 12.35
CA GLN A 98 -21.12 5.78 12.09
C GLN A 98 -22.21 5.91 11.01
N GLY A 99 -22.62 4.80 10.40
CA GLY A 99 -23.58 4.80 9.29
C GLY A 99 -23.00 5.33 7.98
N ILE A 100 -21.67 5.37 7.85
CA ILE A 100 -20.99 5.81 6.65
C ILE A 100 -21.00 4.65 5.65
N ASP A 101 -21.61 4.88 4.51
CA ASP A 101 -21.69 3.92 3.42
C ASP A 101 -20.51 4.14 2.45
N PHE A 102 -19.87 3.04 2.00
CA PHE A 102 -18.69 3.06 1.14
C PHE A 102 -18.66 1.84 0.21
N ASP A 103 -18.06 2.02 -0.95
CA ASP A 103 -17.97 1.01 -2.01
C ASP A 103 -16.56 0.41 -2.09
N VAL A 104 -15.55 1.20 -1.68
CA VAL A 104 -14.12 0.84 -1.77
C VAL A 104 -13.42 1.13 -0.45
N VAL A 105 -12.51 0.24 -0.06
CA VAL A 105 -11.56 0.48 1.04
C VAL A 105 -10.15 0.49 0.46
N PHE A 106 -9.44 1.61 0.58
CA PHE A 106 -8.01 1.65 0.32
C PHE A 106 -7.23 1.49 1.62
N CYS A 107 -6.41 0.47 1.67
CA CYS A 107 -5.60 0.08 2.82
C CYS A 107 -4.13 0.39 2.58
N LEU A 108 -3.50 1.05 3.53
CA LEU A 108 -2.09 1.45 3.43
C LEU A 108 -1.14 0.28 3.18
N ASN A 109 -1.52 -0.94 3.58
CA ASN A 109 -0.75 -2.17 3.38
C ASN A 109 -1.65 -3.42 3.37
N ASP A 110 -1.09 -4.57 3.04
CA ASP A 110 -1.78 -5.86 2.97
C ASP A 110 -2.29 -6.37 4.33
N PRO A 111 -1.55 -6.25 5.47
CA PRO A 111 -2.10 -6.57 6.78
C PRO A 111 -3.39 -5.82 7.09
N THR A 112 -3.45 -4.54 6.74
CA THR A 112 -4.66 -3.71 6.91
C THR A 112 -5.80 -4.20 6.01
N ALA A 113 -5.50 -4.61 4.77
CA ALA A 113 -6.49 -5.16 3.85
C ALA A 113 -7.09 -6.48 4.36
N LEU A 114 -6.31 -7.32 5.05
CA LEU A 114 -6.82 -8.52 5.71
C LEU A 114 -7.80 -8.18 6.85
N GLY A 115 -7.48 -7.18 7.67
CA GLY A 115 -8.38 -6.72 8.73
C GLY A 115 -9.66 -6.09 8.16
N ALA A 116 -9.56 -5.32 7.08
CA ALA A 116 -10.72 -4.77 6.37
C ALA A 116 -11.63 -5.87 5.82
N LEU A 117 -11.04 -6.91 5.19
CA LEU A 117 -11.81 -8.05 4.69
C LEU A 117 -12.54 -8.80 5.82
N ALA A 118 -11.91 -8.95 6.99
CA ALA A 118 -12.54 -9.55 8.15
C ALA A 118 -13.73 -8.70 8.64
N SER A 119 -13.56 -7.38 8.75
CA SER A 119 -14.63 -6.46 9.13
C SER A 119 -15.83 -6.55 8.18
N ILE A 120 -15.61 -6.55 6.85
CA ILE A 120 -16.68 -6.65 5.86
C ILE A 120 -17.42 -7.99 5.96
N LYS A 121 -16.71 -9.09 6.27
CA LYS A 121 -17.34 -10.41 6.48
C LYS A 121 -18.16 -10.51 7.76
N GLU A 122 -17.81 -9.75 8.79
CA GLU A 122 -18.56 -9.70 10.05
C GLU A 122 -19.81 -8.83 9.96
N ASN A 123 -19.85 -7.89 9.01
CA ASN A 123 -20.96 -6.94 8.85
C ASN A 123 -21.67 -7.21 7.51
N ASP A 124 -22.98 -7.35 7.57
CA ASP A 124 -23.81 -7.40 6.35
C ASP A 124 -24.07 -5.97 5.86
N LEU A 125 -23.30 -5.55 4.86
CA LEU A 125 -23.42 -4.20 4.29
C LEU A 125 -24.48 -4.12 3.18
N GLY A 126 -25.08 -5.26 2.79
CA GLY A 126 -26.12 -5.31 1.75
C GLY A 126 -25.61 -5.07 0.31
N HIS A 127 -24.31 -4.85 0.12
CA HIS A 127 -23.67 -4.66 -1.19
C HIS A 127 -22.20 -5.13 -1.19
N ASP A 128 -21.63 -5.29 -2.38
CA ASP A 128 -20.22 -5.64 -2.54
C ASP A 128 -19.31 -4.45 -2.18
N VAL A 129 -18.25 -4.72 -1.42
CA VAL A 129 -17.19 -3.76 -1.11
C VAL A 129 -15.86 -4.29 -1.63
N PHE A 130 -15.09 -3.39 -2.26
CA PHE A 130 -13.84 -3.70 -2.94
C PHE A 130 -12.64 -3.14 -2.18
N ILE A 131 -11.59 -3.95 -2.01
CA ILE A 131 -10.44 -3.63 -1.19
C ILE A 131 -9.18 -3.59 -2.04
N TYR A 132 -8.39 -2.53 -1.86
CA TYR A 132 -7.03 -2.40 -2.36
C TYR A 132 -6.03 -2.38 -1.21
N GLY A 133 -4.89 -3.05 -1.40
CA GLY A 133 -3.76 -3.06 -0.47
C GLY A 133 -2.46 -2.61 -1.13
N VAL A 134 -1.40 -2.64 -0.35
CA VAL A 134 -0.02 -2.44 -0.81
C VAL A 134 0.85 -3.45 -0.09
N ASP A 135 1.81 -4.02 -0.74
CA ASP A 135 2.96 -4.86 -0.42
C ASP A 135 3.12 -6.01 -1.41
N GLY A 136 2.03 -6.62 -1.94
CA GLY A 136 2.10 -7.80 -2.79
C GLY A 136 2.45 -9.06 -2.00
N SER A 137 1.97 -9.18 -0.77
CA SER A 137 2.24 -10.33 0.10
C SER A 137 1.60 -11.61 -0.44
N PRO A 138 2.19 -12.80 -0.14
CA PRO A 138 1.62 -14.07 -0.58
C PRO A 138 0.14 -14.26 -0.18
N ASN A 139 -0.21 -13.86 1.05
CA ASN A 139 -1.58 -14.01 1.55
C ASN A 139 -2.58 -13.18 0.74
N ILE A 140 -2.24 -11.93 0.44
CA ILE A 140 -3.12 -11.06 -0.35
C ILE A 140 -3.18 -11.51 -1.81
N LYS A 141 -2.07 -11.91 -2.42
CA LYS A 141 -2.08 -12.42 -3.81
C LYS A 141 -3.00 -13.62 -3.97
N LYS A 142 -2.99 -14.54 -3.00
CA LYS A 142 -3.95 -15.64 -2.97
C LYS A 142 -5.40 -15.15 -2.94
N LEU A 143 -5.70 -14.16 -2.11
CA LEU A 143 -7.05 -13.59 -2.02
C LEU A 143 -7.44 -12.80 -3.28
N VAL A 144 -6.52 -12.11 -3.95
CA VAL A 144 -6.74 -11.50 -5.27
C VAL A 144 -7.19 -12.57 -6.29
N ALA A 145 -6.55 -13.74 -6.27
CA ALA A 145 -6.91 -14.85 -7.17
C ALA A 145 -8.27 -15.48 -6.84
N GLU A 146 -8.58 -15.64 -5.55
CA GLU A 146 -9.70 -16.46 -5.05
C GLU A 146 -10.98 -15.66 -4.75
N THR A 147 -10.90 -14.34 -4.52
CA THR A 147 -12.05 -13.54 -4.08
C THR A 147 -12.37 -12.40 -5.03
N LYS A 148 -13.57 -11.83 -4.90
CA LYS A 148 -13.95 -10.60 -5.58
C LYS A 148 -13.63 -9.36 -4.73
N ALA A 149 -13.60 -9.52 -3.40
CA ALA A 149 -13.46 -8.42 -2.47
C ALA A 149 -12.06 -7.79 -2.52
N ILE A 150 -10.99 -8.59 -2.62
CA ILE A 150 -9.64 -8.07 -2.80
C ILE A 150 -9.38 -7.88 -4.29
N VAL A 151 -9.40 -6.62 -4.75
CA VAL A 151 -9.26 -6.27 -6.16
C VAL A 151 -7.80 -6.25 -6.58
N GLY A 152 -6.93 -5.71 -5.73
CA GLY A 152 -5.51 -5.61 -6.06
C GLY A 152 -4.64 -5.19 -4.89
N THR A 153 -3.33 -5.36 -5.09
CA THR A 153 -2.28 -4.90 -4.18
C THR A 153 -1.12 -4.35 -4.99
N SER A 154 -0.64 -3.14 -4.66
CA SER A 154 0.57 -2.61 -5.29
C SER A 154 1.80 -3.23 -4.63
N SER A 155 2.48 -4.13 -5.37
CA SER A 155 3.56 -4.94 -4.83
C SER A 155 4.86 -4.16 -4.69
N GLN A 156 5.50 -4.32 -3.55
CA GLN A 156 6.90 -3.98 -3.32
C GLN A 156 7.80 -5.15 -3.77
N SER A 157 9.10 -4.87 -3.96
CA SER A 157 10.10 -5.90 -4.24
C SER A 157 11.20 -5.91 -3.16
N PRO A 158 11.03 -6.67 -2.07
CA PRO A 158 12.07 -6.83 -1.04
C PRO A 158 13.39 -7.32 -1.62
N THR A 159 13.32 -8.18 -2.65
CA THR A 159 14.50 -8.68 -3.37
C THR A 159 15.26 -7.55 -4.06
N SER A 160 14.55 -6.63 -4.73
CA SER A 160 15.16 -5.48 -5.41
C SER A 160 15.71 -4.46 -4.40
N LEU A 161 14.97 -4.19 -3.32
CA LEU A 161 15.43 -3.33 -2.21
C LEU A 161 16.74 -3.86 -1.64
N GLY A 162 16.81 -5.16 -1.33
CA GLY A 162 18.04 -5.81 -0.83
C GLY A 162 19.18 -5.73 -1.84
N LYS A 163 18.95 -6.00 -3.12
CA LYS A 163 19.98 -5.90 -4.18
C LYS A 163 20.54 -4.48 -4.29
N GLU A 164 19.67 -3.48 -4.33
CA GLU A 164 20.13 -2.07 -4.44
C GLU A 164 20.90 -1.64 -3.18
N THR A 165 20.44 -2.06 -2.00
CA THR A 165 21.12 -1.81 -0.72
C THR A 165 22.54 -2.34 -0.74
N ILE A 166 22.76 -3.60 -1.13
CA ILE A 166 24.07 -4.22 -1.21
C ILE A 166 24.95 -3.52 -2.26
N LYS A 167 24.39 -3.15 -3.42
CA LYS A 167 25.13 -2.40 -4.46
C LYS A 167 25.63 -1.05 -3.93
N VAL A 168 24.79 -0.34 -3.16
CA VAL A 168 25.18 0.94 -2.55
C VAL A 168 26.24 0.73 -1.49
N ALA A 169 26.05 -0.22 -0.58
CA ALA A 169 27.04 -0.56 0.45
C ALA A 169 28.41 -0.86 -0.17
N TYR A 170 28.44 -1.68 -1.23
CA TYR A 170 29.67 -1.97 -1.96
C TYR A 170 30.32 -0.70 -2.55
N LYS A 171 29.52 0.19 -3.16
CA LYS A 171 30.05 1.46 -3.69
C LYS A 171 30.63 2.36 -2.60
N MET A 172 29.97 2.44 -1.44
CA MET A 172 30.43 3.22 -0.30
C MET A 172 31.77 2.70 0.23
N LEU A 173 31.90 1.38 0.43
CA LEU A 173 33.12 0.73 0.92
C LEU A 173 34.30 0.91 -0.05
N HIS A 174 34.03 1.01 -1.35
CA HIS A 174 35.06 1.20 -2.38
C HIS A 174 35.20 2.66 -2.85
N HIS A 175 34.69 3.63 -2.08
CA HIS A 175 34.76 5.06 -2.39
C HIS A 175 34.25 5.43 -3.79
N LYS A 176 33.29 4.66 -4.34
CA LYS A 176 32.67 4.90 -5.64
C LYS A 176 31.47 5.86 -5.49
N LYS A 177 31.14 6.57 -6.55
CA LYS A 177 29.94 7.43 -6.59
C LYS A 177 28.67 6.59 -6.43
N TYR A 178 27.72 7.05 -5.61
CA TYR A 178 26.39 6.48 -5.40
C TYR A 178 25.34 7.59 -5.30
N LYS A 179 24.06 7.22 -5.47
CA LYS A 179 22.93 8.12 -5.23
C LYS A 179 22.56 8.09 -3.75
N ARG A 180 22.18 9.23 -3.17
CA ARG A 180 21.68 9.31 -1.80
C ARG A 180 20.26 8.77 -1.62
N SER A 181 19.47 8.75 -2.71
CA SER A 181 18.12 8.19 -2.72
C SER A 181 17.96 7.23 -3.91
N ILE A 182 17.45 6.06 -3.64
CA ILE A 182 17.10 5.03 -4.62
C ILE A 182 15.65 4.63 -4.38
N ILE A 183 14.83 4.87 -5.40
CA ILE A 183 13.41 4.51 -5.38
C ILE A 183 13.24 3.28 -6.26
N VAL A 184 12.71 2.20 -5.68
CA VAL A 184 12.41 0.95 -6.36
C VAL A 184 10.96 0.99 -6.81
N PRO A 185 10.65 0.81 -8.10
CA PRO A 185 9.28 0.83 -8.60
C PRO A 185 8.41 -0.23 -7.94
N THR A 186 7.14 0.09 -7.77
CA THR A 186 6.07 -0.84 -7.39
C THR A 186 5.29 -1.30 -8.61
N LYS A 187 4.50 -2.36 -8.48
CA LYS A 187 3.62 -2.87 -9.55
C LYS A 187 2.30 -3.32 -8.97
N LEU A 188 1.22 -2.83 -9.54
CA LEU A 188 -0.11 -3.29 -9.15
C LEU A 188 -0.34 -4.72 -9.64
N ILE A 189 -0.71 -5.59 -8.72
CA ILE A 189 -1.14 -6.96 -8.95
C ILE A 189 -2.65 -7.02 -8.76
N THR A 190 -3.33 -7.46 -9.80
CA THR A 190 -4.78 -7.66 -9.83
C THR A 190 -5.09 -9.05 -10.40
N LYS A 191 -6.35 -9.42 -10.46
CA LYS A 191 -6.77 -10.70 -11.02
C LYS A 191 -6.36 -10.88 -12.49
N GLU A 192 -6.26 -9.78 -13.23
CA GLU A 192 -5.94 -9.79 -14.65
C GLU A 192 -4.48 -10.14 -14.95
N ASN A 193 -3.57 -9.91 -13.99
CA ASN A 193 -2.13 -10.17 -14.17
C ASN A 193 -1.51 -11.06 -13.10
N ILE A 194 -2.30 -11.63 -12.19
CA ILE A 194 -1.81 -12.45 -11.06
C ILE A 194 -0.99 -13.67 -11.52
N GLU A 195 -1.29 -14.20 -12.71
CA GLU A 195 -0.59 -15.36 -13.27
C GLU A 195 0.87 -15.06 -13.66
N GLU A 196 1.24 -13.77 -13.78
CA GLU A 196 2.61 -13.34 -14.04
C GLU A 196 3.50 -13.36 -12.79
N TYR A 197 2.91 -13.61 -11.60
CA TYR A 197 3.57 -13.50 -10.31
C TYR A 197 3.58 -14.83 -9.55
N ASP A 198 4.66 -15.06 -8.81
CA ASP A 198 4.66 -16.14 -7.82
C ASP A 198 3.73 -15.76 -6.65
N ILE A 199 2.59 -16.44 -6.56
CA ILE A 199 1.61 -16.20 -5.49
C ILE A 199 2.09 -16.69 -4.12
N THR A 200 3.15 -17.48 -4.05
CA THR A 200 3.69 -18.06 -2.81
C THR A 200 4.90 -17.30 -2.25
N GLY A 201 5.55 -16.49 -3.07
CA GLY A 201 6.76 -15.74 -2.73
C GLY A 201 6.58 -14.23 -2.76
N TRP A 202 7.66 -13.49 -2.50
CA TRP A 202 7.76 -12.05 -2.72
C TRP A 202 8.34 -11.74 -4.11
N GLN A 203 8.09 -10.52 -4.61
CA GLN A 203 8.61 -10.06 -5.90
C GLN A 203 10.05 -9.55 -5.78
#